data_450dea712282d20f0096f7ed05f77f89
#
_entry.id   450dea712282d20f0096f7ed05f77f89
#
_cell.length_a   1.000
_cell.length_b   1.000
_cell.length_c   1.000
_cell.angle_alpha   90.00
_cell.angle_beta   90.00
_cell.angle_gamma   90.00
#
_symmetry.space_group_name_H-M   'P 1'
#
loop_
_entity.id
_entity.type
_entity.pdbx_description
1 polymer ?
#
loop_
_entity_poly.entity_id
_entity_poly.type
_entity_poly.pdbx_seq_one_letter_code
_entity_poly.pdbx_strand_id
1 'polypeptide(L)'
;MFTDIQRDAGEINTFHHNREPAPIENQLVIRLNRDTLYSYAIADLAEPAWLTLPEAGERYRSVMVVSEDHLINVVLHDAGRHRLTQEECGSRYVLVAIRTLVDPSNPDDIAEVGRLQDATVLEPGSSEAFSSPEYDKTTFDTTREALLRLAPGLPDYRRAFGRREDVDPVHHLIGSAAAWGGLPASEAFYLGVDPGMPPGEYEMTFKDVPVDAFWSVSVYNAEGFFEANPENLYSVNSITGAKNADGSVTVRFTADGAAPGANRIVTPQGWNCLIRLYRPRAAILDGVWAPPPLTAVEQN
;
A
#
# COMPACT_ATOMS: atom_id res chain seq x y z
N MET A 1 -5.64 15.23 -6.07
CA MET A 1 -4.55 14.48 -5.38
C MET A 1 -3.27 15.31 -5.28
N PHE A 2 -2.57 15.71 -6.38
CA PHE A 2 -1.35 16.55 -6.29
C PHE A 2 -1.59 17.83 -5.49
N THR A 3 -2.65 18.59 -5.82
CA THR A 3 -3.03 19.80 -5.09
C THR A 3 -3.27 19.56 -3.60
N ASP A 4 -3.93 18.44 -3.25
CA ASP A 4 -4.21 18.12 -1.84
C ASP A 4 -2.94 17.77 -1.09
N ILE A 5 -2.06 16.95 -1.69
CA ILE A 5 -0.76 16.58 -1.10
C ILE A 5 0.12 17.81 -0.90
N GLN A 6 0.23 18.69 -1.91
CA GLN A 6 0.98 19.94 -1.76
C GLN A 6 0.42 20.82 -0.64
N ARG A 7 -0.91 20.97 -0.56
CA ARG A 7 -1.57 21.71 0.52
C ARG A 7 -1.26 21.12 1.89
N ASP A 8 -1.37 19.79 2.02
CA ASP A 8 -1.20 19.09 3.30
C ASP A 8 0.28 19.08 3.75
N ALA A 9 1.23 19.13 2.79
CA ALA A 9 2.65 19.34 3.05
C ALA A 9 3.03 20.81 3.36
N GLY A 10 2.14 21.76 3.06
CA GLY A 10 2.33 23.20 3.23
C GLY A 10 2.91 23.88 2.02
N GLU A 11 3.82 23.26 1.26
CA GLU A 11 4.45 23.82 0.08
C GLU A 11 4.97 22.72 -0.88
N ILE A 12 5.40 23.12 -2.07
CA ILE A 12 6.05 22.25 -3.06
C ILE A 12 7.40 21.73 -2.51
N ASN A 13 7.82 20.56 -2.92
CA ASN A 13 9.08 19.92 -2.54
C ASN A 13 9.22 19.60 -1.03
N THR A 14 8.14 19.65 -0.28
CA THR A 14 8.12 19.36 1.14
C THR A 14 7.37 18.06 1.42
N PHE A 15 7.90 17.24 2.32
CA PHE A 15 7.22 16.01 2.72
C PHE A 15 6.14 16.26 3.77
N HIS A 16 4.96 15.74 3.50
CA HIS A 16 3.98 15.41 4.54
C HIS A 16 4.22 13.97 5.00
N HIS A 17 4.43 13.78 6.31
CA HIS A 17 4.67 12.47 6.90
C HIS A 17 3.49 12.02 7.74
N ASN A 18 2.91 10.86 7.39
CA ASN A 18 2.01 10.16 8.28
C ASN A 18 2.85 9.47 9.35
N ARG A 19 2.77 9.96 10.59
CA ARG A 19 3.60 9.51 11.71
C ARG A 19 3.03 8.31 12.45
N GLU A 20 1.79 7.95 12.14
CA GLU A 20 1.07 6.87 12.78
C GLU A 20 0.41 5.96 11.75
N PRO A 21 0.13 4.69 12.11
CA PRO A 21 -0.64 3.80 11.26
C PRO A 21 -2.00 4.38 10.90
N ALA A 22 -2.54 4.02 9.73
CA ALA A 22 -3.83 4.51 9.27
C ALA A 22 -4.92 4.40 10.35
N PRO A 23 -5.70 5.47 10.59
CA PRO A 23 -6.73 5.49 11.63
C PRO A 23 -7.84 4.49 11.31
N ILE A 24 -8.47 3.96 12.36
CA ILE A 24 -9.61 3.03 12.23
C ILE A 24 -10.93 3.80 12.21
N GLU A 25 -11.04 4.89 12.97
CA GLU A 25 -12.29 5.62 13.17
C GLU A 25 -12.66 6.53 11.99
N ASN A 26 -11.67 6.93 11.18
CA ASN A 26 -11.88 7.86 10.06
C ASN A 26 -11.13 7.39 8.81
N GLN A 27 -11.68 6.41 8.13
CA GLN A 27 -11.10 5.80 6.93
C GLN A 27 -11.68 6.49 5.69
N LEU A 28 -10.84 7.25 4.97
CA LEU A 28 -11.24 8.00 3.77
C LEU A 28 -11.35 7.12 2.52
N VAL A 29 -10.69 5.96 2.52
CA VAL A 29 -10.69 4.99 1.42
C VAL A 29 -10.78 3.56 1.95
N ILE A 30 -11.34 2.67 1.15
CA ILE A 30 -11.41 1.24 1.47
C ILE A 30 -10.03 0.59 1.41
N ARG A 31 -9.86 -0.54 2.07
CA ARG A 31 -8.68 -1.41 2.04
C ARG A 31 -7.38 -0.68 2.41
N LEU A 32 -7.46 0.20 3.40
CA LEU A 32 -6.30 0.90 3.95
C LEU A 32 -5.20 -0.10 4.35
N ASN A 33 -3.96 0.37 4.29
CA ASN A 33 -2.77 -0.38 4.70
C ASN A 33 -2.27 0.13 6.04
N ARG A 34 -1.98 -0.78 6.97
CA ARG A 34 -1.38 -0.49 8.27
C ARG A 34 0.03 -1.07 8.43
N ASP A 35 0.53 -1.78 7.40
CA ASP A 35 1.87 -2.37 7.43
C ASP A 35 2.99 -1.33 7.22
N THR A 36 2.66 -0.15 6.68
CA THR A 36 3.66 0.88 6.36
C THR A 36 3.18 2.27 6.79
N LEU A 37 4.12 3.12 7.24
CA LEU A 37 3.91 4.56 7.31
C LEU A 37 4.26 5.22 5.98
N TYR A 38 3.56 6.30 5.67
CA TYR A 38 3.66 6.98 4.39
C TYR A 38 4.28 8.37 4.54
N SER A 39 5.04 8.77 3.50
CA SER A 39 5.48 10.14 3.31
C SER A 39 5.20 10.56 1.87
N TYR A 40 4.68 11.77 1.69
CA TYR A 40 4.30 12.28 0.38
C TYR A 40 4.88 13.65 0.14
N ALA A 41 5.42 13.89 -1.04
CA ALA A 41 5.81 15.21 -1.51
C ALA A 41 5.44 15.38 -2.98
N ILE A 42 5.04 16.58 -3.40
CA ILE A 42 5.01 16.94 -4.81
C ILE A 42 6.34 17.61 -5.13
N ALA A 43 7.08 17.09 -6.10
CA ALA A 43 8.35 17.64 -6.53
C ALA A 43 8.19 18.37 -7.89
N ASP A 44 8.84 19.56 -8.01
CA ASP A 44 9.01 20.27 -9.28
C ASP A 44 10.34 19.84 -9.91
N LEU A 45 10.28 19.18 -11.05
CA LEU A 45 11.43 18.67 -11.82
C LEU A 45 11.74 19.52 -13.06
N ALA A 46 11.35 20.81 -13.09
CA ALA A 46 11.80 21.71 -14.16
C ALA A 46 13.34 21.76 -14.22
N GLU A 47 13.98 21.65 -13.06
CA GLU A 47 15.40 21.30 -12.89
C GLU A 47 15.52 20.03 -12.05
N PRO A 48 16.58 19.22 -12.21
CA PRO A 48 16.73 17.97 -11.46
C PRO A 48 16.67 18.16 -9.95
N ALA A 49 15.94 17.29 -9.26
CA ALA A 49 15.91 17.20 -7.80
C ALA A 49 16.77 16.04 -7.30
N TRP A 50 17.14 16.08 -6.03
CA TRP A 50 17.84 14.99 -5.36
C TRP A 50 17.06 14.51 -4.15
N LEU A 51 16.76 13.22 -4.13
CA LEU A 51 16.15 12.53 -2.98
C LEU A 51 17.23 11.77 -2.23
N THR A 52 17.45 12.12 -0.97
CA THR A 52 18.35 11.37 -0.08
C THR A 52 17.52 10.51 0.86
N LEU A 53 17.78 9.20 0.83
CA LEU A 53 17.13 8.19 1.66
C LEU A 53 18.13 7.69 2.71
N PRO A 54 17.78 7.73 4.01
CA PRO A 54 18.66 7.20 5.06
C PRO A 54 18.81 5.68 4.96
N GLU A 55 19.86 5.12 5.60
CA GLU A 55 19.95 3.69 5.80
C GLU A 55 18.80 3.18 6.67
N ALA A 56 18.14 2.11 6.24
CA ALA A 56 17.02 1.48 6.94
C ALA A 56 17.29 0.00 7.29
N GLY A 57 18.52 -0.48 7.10
CA GLY A 57 18.89 -1.88 7.30
C GLY A 57 18.06 -2.81 6.40
N GLU A 58 17.53 -3.88 6.99
CA GLU A 58 16.67 -4.84 6.27
C GLU A 58 15.20 -4.41 6.21
N ARG A 59 14.85 -3.23 6.76
CA ARG A 59 13.46 -2.73 6.76
C ARG A 59 13.01 -2.43 5.33
N TYR A 60 11.88 -3.01 4.93
CA TYR A 60 11.28 -2.68 3.64
C TYR A 60 10.95 -1.18 3.56
N ARG A 61 11.41 -0.58 2.49
CA ARG A 61 11.03 0.76 2.06
C ARG A 61 10.88 0.76 0.55
N SER A 62 9.88 1.45 0.04
CA SER A 62 9.74 1.75 -1.37
C SER A 62 9.44 3.22 -1.58
N VAL A 63 10.04 3.81 -2.59
CA VAL A 63 9.73 5.16 -3.08
C VAL A 63 9.13 4.99 -4.47
N MET A 64 7.86 5.29 -4.61
CA MET A 64 7.15 5.31 -5.87
C MET A 64 7.07 6.75 -6.37
N VAL A 65 7.60 7.01 -7.57
CA VAL A 65 7.52 8.32 -8.21
C VAL A 65 6.42 8.26 -9.27
N VAL A 66 5.36 9.04 -9.07
CA VAL A 66 4.15 9.03 -9.91
C VAL A 66 4.10 10.32 -10.72
N SER A 67 4.01 10.21 -12.04
CA SER A 67 3.86 11.34 -12.95
C SER A 67 2.45 11.93 -12.94
N GLU A 68 2.26 13.08 -13.58
CA GLU A 68 0.95 13.77 -13.66
C GLU A 68 -0.13 12.94 -14.36
N ASP A 69 0.24 12.05 -15.28
CA ASP A 69 -0.65 11.10 -15.95
C ASP A 69 -0.74 9.74 -15.25
N HIS A 70 -0.32 9.68 -13.98
CA HIS A 70 -0.36 8.51 -13.11
C HIS A 70 0.50 7.33 -13.57
N LEU A 71 1.49 7.54 -14.44
CA LEU A 71 2.49 6.52 -14.75
C LEU A 71 3.58 6.47 -13.66
N ILE A 72 4.18 5.30 -13.50
CA ILE A 72 5.19 5.02 -12.48
C ILE A 72 6.44 4.53 -13.19
N ASN A 73 7.33 5.44 -13.53
CA ASN A 73 8.56 5.12 -14.24
C ASN A 73 9.72 4.76 -13.31
N VAL A 74 9.67 5.25 -12.07
CA VAL A 74 10.73 5.11 -11.08
C VAL A 74 10.17 4.54 -9.78
N VAL A 75 10.78 3.44 -9.32
CA VAL A 75 10.61 2.91 -7.95
C VAL A 75 12.00 2.68 -7.37
N LEU A 76 12.25 3.16 -6.15
CA LEU A 76 13.52 3.06 -5.44
C LEU A 76 13.34 2.31 -4.13
N HIS A 77 14.37 1.55 -3.75
CA HIS A 77 14.40 0.81 -2.48
C HIS A 77 15.64 1.15 -1.64
N ASP A 78 16.77 1.38 -2.32
CA ASP A 78 18.08 1.51 -1.68
C ASP A 78 18.23 2.87 -0.98
N ALA A 79 19.00 2.87 0.08
CA ALA A 79 19.49 4.09 0.71
C ALA A 79 20.44 4.85 -0.22
N GLY A 80 20.68 6.11 0.09
CA GLY A 80 21.61 6.95 -0.68
C GLY A 80 20.93 8.13 -1.37
N ARG A 81 21.67 8.76 -2.26
CA ARG A 81 21.23 9.98 -2.96
C ARG A 81 20.84 9.65 -4.39
N HIS A 82 19.57 9.83 -4.71
CA HIS A 82 18.96 9.52 -6.00
C HIS A 82 18.62 10.79 -6.75
N ARG A 83 18.99 10.85 -8.02
CA ARG A 83 18.65 11.98 -8.90
C ARG A 83 17.28 11.69 -9.51
N LEU A 84 16.38 12.68 -9.46
CA LEU A 84 15.08 12.66 -10.13
C LEU A 84 15.07 13.70 -11.23
N THR A 85 14.68 13.30 -12.43
CA THR A 85 14.57 14.18 -13.59
C THR A 85 13.22 14.05 -14.25
N GLN A 86 12.78 15.13 -14.92
CA GLN A 86 11.54 15.10 -15.69
C GLN A 86 11.55 14.00 -16.76
N GLU A 87 12.71 13.77 -17.41
CA GLU A 87 12.85 12.76 -18.46
C GLU A 87 12.62 11.36 -17.92
N GLU A 88 13.26 10.99 -16.79
CA GLU A 88 13.14 9.67 -16.17
C GLU A 88 11.78 9.47 -15.51
N CYS A 89 11.24 10.49 -14.86
CA CYS A 89 10.00 10.40 -14.10
C CYS A 89 8.73 10.57 -14.96
N GLY A 90 8.86 11.20 -16.15
CA GLY A 90 7.80 11.28 -17.16
C GLY A 90 6.99 12.59 -17.17
N SER A 91 7.09 13.44 -16.14
CA SER A 91 6.44 14.76 -16.11
C SER A 91 7.24 15.75 -15.26
N ARG A 92 6.91 17.04 -15.40
CA ARG A 92 7.54 18.11 -14.60
C ARG A 92 7.21 17.95 -13.12
N TYR A 93 5.94 17.79 -12.80
CA TYR A 93 5.52 17.55 -11.44
C TYR A 93 5.34 16.07 -11.21
N VAL A 94 5.86 15.59 -10.09
CA VAL A 94 5.71 14.21 -9.69
C VAL A 94 5.33 14.10 -8.22
N LEU A 95 4.55 13.07 -7.88
CA LEU A 95 4.40 12.66 -6.51
C LEU A 95 5.54 11.71 -6.15
N VAL A 96 6.27 12.03 -5.09
CA VAL A 96 7.19 11.12 -4.40
C VAL A 96 6.44 10.51 -3.22
N ALA A 97 6.09 9.23 -3.33
CA ALA A 97 5.34 8.50 -2.31
C ALA A 97 6.23 7.41 -1.69
N ILE A 98 6.57 7.58 -0.42
CA ILE A 98 7.43 6.65 0.33
C ILE A 98 6.56 5.80 1.25
N ARG A 99 6.80 4.49 1.24
CA ARG A 99 6.24 3.51 2.18
C ARG A 99 7.37 2.91 2.99
N THR A 100 7.29 2.95 4.30
CA THR A 100 8.27 2.36 5.22
C THR A 100 7.55 1.38 6.14
N LEU A 101 7.99 0.11 6.13
CA LEU A 101 7.43 -0.95 6.98
C LEU A 101 7.47 -0.55 8.45
N VAL A 102 6.39 -0.83 9.17
CA VAL A 102 6.24 -0.55 10.60
C VAL A 102 5.53 -1.71 11.29
N ASP A 103 5.88 -1.97 12.54
CA ASP A 103 5.03 -2.72 13.45
C ASP A 103 4.04 -1.74 14.10
N PRO A 104 2.75 -1.77 13.69
CA PRO A 104 1.76 -0.82 14.17
C PRO A 104 1.40 -1.00 15.67
N SER A 105 1.84 -2.09 16.28
CA SER A 105 1.62 -2.40 17.69
C SER A 105 2.80 -2.01 18.60
N ASN A 106 3.93 -1.59 17.99
CA ASN A 106 5.17 -1.27 18.71
C ASN A 106 5.48 0.23 18.63
N PRO A 107 5.27 1.00 19.72
CA PRO A 107 5.57 2.45 19.74
C PRO A 107 7.05 2.78 19.45
N ASP A 108 7.99 1.93 19.84
CA ASP A 108 9.41 2.16 19.58
C ASP A 108 9.73 2.00 18.09
N ASP A 109 9.07 1.06 17.42
CA ASP A 109 9.21 0.86 15.98
C ASP A 109 8.58 2.01 15.17
N ILE A 110 7.42 2.51 15.61
CA ILE A 110 6.79 3.71 15.05
C ILE A 110 7.73 4.92 15.18
N ALA A 111 8.36 5.10 16.35
CA ALA A 111 9.33 6.17 16.58
C ALA A 111 10.58 6.02 15.69
N GLU A 112 11.05 4.78 15.46
CA GLU A 112 12.16 4.51 14.55
C GLU A 112 11.83 4.89 13.11
N VAL A 113 10.63 4.52 12.62
CA VAL A 113 10.17 4.95 11.30
C VAL A 113 10.06 6.47 11.22
N GLY A 114 9.62 7.12 12.29
CA GLY A 114 9.61 8.59 12.40
C GLY A 114 10.99 9.19 12.20
N ARG A 115 12.05 8.62 12.79
CA ARG A 115 13.44 9.06 12.58
C ARG A 115 13.90 8.88 11.12
N LEU A 116 13.51 7.78 10.48
CA LEU A 116 13.80 7.57 9.05
C LEU A 116 13.07 8.59 8.17
N GLN A 117 11.85 8.94 8.51
CA GLN A 117 11.10 9.99 7.82
C GLN A 117 11.80 11.35 7.97
N ASP A 118 12.24 11.72 9.19
CA ASP A 118 12.93 12.99 9.45
C ASP A 118 14.29 13.09 8.72
N ALA A 119 14.97 11.97 8.53
CA ALA A 119 16.25 11.90 7.83
C ALA A 119 16.09 11.83 6.28
N THR A 120 14.87 11.73 5.77
CA THR A 120 14.60 11.75 4.34
C THR A 120 14.59 13.19 3.84
N VAL A 121 15.41 13.49 2.82
CA VAL A 121 15.60 14.86 2.33
C VAL A 121 15.32 14.93 0.84
N LEU A 122 14.52 15.91 0.43
CA LEU A 122 14.32 16.27 -0.98
C LEU A 122 14.97 17.65 -1.22
N GLU A 123 16.03 17.66 -2.01
CA GLU A 123 16.76 18.88 -2.42
C GLU A 123 16.27 19.26 -3.83
N PRO A 124 15.42 20.29 -3.98
CA PRO A 124 14.88 20.68 -5.27
C PRO A 124 15.86 21.49 -6.10
N GLY A 125 15.80 21.33 -7.44
CA GLY A 125 16.46 22.24 -8.38
C GLY A 125 15.56 23.40 -8.79
N SER A 126 14.24 23.25 -8.66
CA SER A 126 13.22 24.26 -8.93
C SER A 126 12.08 24.18 -7.89
N SER A 127 11.29 25.25 -7.76
CA SER A 127 10.30 25.36 -6.68
C SER A 127 9.05 26.13 -7.10
N GLU A 128 8.58 25.95 -8.34
CA GLU A 128 7.29 26.49 -8.76
C GLU A 128 6.16 25.61 -8.25
N ALA A 129 5.17 26.20 -7.58
CA ALA A 129 4.05 25.46 -7.03
C ALA A 129 3.23 24.77 -8.13
N PHE A 130 2.79 23.54 -7.85
CA PHE A 130 1.88 22.83 -8.74
C PHE A 130 0.53 23.55 -8.79
N SER A 131 0.03 23.75 -9.99
CA SER A 131 -1.31 24.29 -10.24
C SER A 131 -2.05 23.37 -11.22
N SER A 132 -3.15 22.80 -10.77
CA SER A 132 -4.02 22.01 -11.66
C SER A 132 -4.94 22.94 -12.47
N PRO A 133 -5.34 22.52 -13.69
CA PRO A 133 -6.46 23.16 -14.37
C PRO A 133 -7.73 23.15 -13.50
N GLU A 134 -8.56 24.16 -13.65
CA GLU A 134 -9.89 24.15 -13.05
C GLU A 134 -10.77 23.11 -13.77
N TYR A 135 -11.20 22.12 -13.03
CA TYR A 135 -12.16 21.11 -13.51
C TYR A 135 -13.54 21.38 -12.94
N ASP A 136 -14.57 21.25 -13.78
CA ASP A 136 -15.94 21.20 -13.30
C ASP A 136 -16.14 19.94 -12.43
N LYS A 137 -16.42 20.14 -11.14
CA LYS A 137 -16.52 19.04 -10.18
C LYS A 137 -17.63 18.05 -10.55
N THR A 138 -18.76 18.51 -11.09
CA THR A 138 -19.90 17.65 -11.42
C THR A 138 -19.55 16.69 -12.55
N THR A 139 -18.91 17.18 -13.60
CA THR A 139 -18.49 16.33 -14.74
C THR A 139 -17.34 15.42 -14.34
N PHE A 140 -16.43 15.89 -13.49
CA PHE A 140 -15.34 15.05 -12.95
C PHE A 140 -15.91 13.88 -12.12
N ASP A 141 -16.80 14.14 -11.16
CA ASP A 141 -17.41 13.12 -10.32
C ASP A 141 -18.21 12.11 -11.15
N THR A 142 -19.03 12.60 -12.10
CA THR A 142 -19.81 11.76 -13.02
C THR A 142 -18.92 10.82 -13.83
N THR A 143 -17.80 11.33 -14.35
CA THR A 143 -16.83 10.54 -15.12
C THR A 143 -16.17 9.50 -14.23
N ARG A 144 -15.71 9.88 -13.04
CA ARG A 144 -15.10 8.96 -12.08
C ARG A 144 -16.06 7.86 -11.66
N GLU A 145 -17.32 8.18 -11.36
CA GLU A 145 -18.32 7.18 -11.01
C GLU A 145 -18.58 6.18 -12.16
N ALA A 146 -18.58 6.65 -13.42
CA ALA A 146 -18.72 5.77 -14.57
C ALA A 146 -17.53 4.77 -14.65
N LEU A 147 -16.30 5.23 -14.42
CA LEU A 147 -15.09 4.37 -14.38
C LEU A 147 -15.15 3.38 -13.22
N LEU A 148 -15.61 3.80 -12.04
CA LEU A 148 -15.79 2.91 -10.88
C LEU A 148 -16.79 1.79 -11.15
N ARG A 149 -17.85 2.04 -11.94
CA ARG A 149 -18.79 0.98 -12.35
C ARG A 149 -18.18 -0.04 -13.30
N LEU A 150 -17.11 0.31 -14.02
CA LEU A 150 -16.37 -0.62 -14.88
C LEU A 150 -15.32 -1.45 -14.11
N ALA A 151 -14.87 -0.98 -12.96
CA ALA A 151 -13.80 -1.62 -12.19
C ALA A 151 -14.06 -3.10 -11.82
N PRO A 152 -15.29 -3.55 -11.46
CA PRO A 152 -15.57 -4.97 -11.21
C PRO A 152 -15.39 -5.88 -12.44
N GLY A 153 -15.35 -5.31 -13.64
CA GLY A 153 -15.10 -6.04 -14.88
C GLY A 153 -13.62 -6.32 -15.16
N LEU A 154 -12.70 -5.70 -14.40
CA LEU A 154 -11.28 -6.01 -14.52
C LEU A 154 -10.98 -7.31 -13.77
N PRO A 155 -10.22 -8.26 -14.37
CA PRO A 155 -9.84 -9.48 -13.69
C PRO A 155 -8.88 -9.21 -12.51
N ASP A 156 -8.06 -8.19 -12.64
CA ASP A 156 -7.10 -7.69 -11.64
C ASP A 156 -6.51 -6.33 -12.06
N TYR A 157 -5.59 -5.80 -11.27
CA TYR A 157 -4.93 -4.52 -11.52
C TYR A 157 -3.48 -4.65 -12.01
N ARG A 158 -3.04 -5.85 -12.44
CA ARG A 158 -1.63 -6.09 -12.87
C ARG A 158 -1.15 -5.17 -13.99
N ARG A 159 -2.06 -4.77 -14.89
CA ARG A 159 -1.75 -3.88 -16.02
C ARG A 159 -2.28 -2.46 -15.83
N ALA A 160 -2.67 -2.10 -14.59
CA ALA A 160 -3.21 -0.77 -14.29
C ALA A 160 -2.11 0.23 -13.89
N PHE A 161 -1.02 -0.23 -13.29
CA PHE A 161 0.04 0.62 -12.74
C PHE A 161 1.41 0.20 -13.25
N GLY A 162 2.27 1.17 -13.53
CA GLY A 162 3.61 0.94 -14.06
C GLY A 162 4.02 1.98 -15.09
N ARG A 163 4.99 1.62 -15.91
CA ARG A 163 5.45 2.41 -17.05
C ARG A 163 4.41 2.37 -18.17
N ARG A 164 4.51 3.29 -19.11
CA ARG A 164 3.58 3.36 -20.25
C ARG A 164 3.55 2.06 -21.07
N GLU A 165 4.69 1.39 -21.25
CA GLU A 165 4.80 0.11 -21.97
C GLU A 165 4.23 -1.09 -21.20
N ASP A 166 4.12 -1.01 -19.87
CA ASP A 166 3.66 -2.09 -19.00
C ASP A 166 2.14 -2.07 -18.77
N VAL A 167 1.52 -0.89 -18.90
CA VAL A 167 0.10 -0.72 -18.63
C VAL A 167 -0.78 -0.98 -19.85
N ASP A 168 -1.99 -1.46 -19.62
CA ASP A 168 -3.06 -1.43 -20.60
C ASP A 168 -3.83 -0.11 -20.44
N PRO A 169 -4.03 0.69 -21.50
CA PRO A 169 -4.66 2.02 -21.36
C PRO A 169 -6.04 1.99 -20.71
N VAL A 170 -6.84 0.95 -20.94
CA VAL A 170 -8.17 0.81 -20.33
C VAL A 170 -8.05 0.43 -18.85
N HIS A 171 -7.18 -0.53 -18.52
CA HIS A 171 -6.91 -0.91 -17.14
C HIS A 171 -6.32 0.25 -16.35
N HIS A 172 -5.40 1.01 -16.96
CA HIS A 172 -4.79 2.19 -16.36
C HIS A 172 -5.83 3.28 -16.03
N LEU A 173 -6.71 3.60 -16.98
CA LEU A 173 -7.75 4.59 -16.79
C LEU A 173 -8.71 4.20 -15.66
N ILE A 174 -9.18 2.96 -15.66
CA ILE A 174 -10.09 2.44 -14.61
C ILE A 174 -9.37 2.34 -13.28
N GLY A 175 -8.13 1.83 -13.27
CA GLY A 175 -7.29 1.69 -12.08
C GLY A 175 -6.99 3.03 -11.43
N SER A 176 -6.72 4.06 -12.23
CA SER A 176 -6.49 5.43 -11.73
C SER A 176 -7.71 6.01 -11.01
N ALA A 177 -8.93 5.63 -11.45
CA ALA A 177 -10.16 6.04 -10.77
C ALA A 177 -10.46 5.22 -9.50
N ALA A 178 -10.16 3.90 -9.52
CA ALA A 178 -10.58 2.95 -8.49
C ALA A 178 -9.54 2.71 -7.40
N ALA A 179 -8.24 2.79 -7.73
CA ALA A 179 -7.12 2.42 -6.85
C ALA A 179 -5.91 3.35 -7.05
N TRP A 180 -6.14 4.65 -7.11
CA TRP A 180 -5.10 5.65 -7.33
C TRP A 180 -3.92 5.47 -6.38
N GLY A 181 -2.68 5.55 -6.90
CA GLY A 181 -1.46 5.34 -6.12
C GLY A 181 -1.12 3.87 -5.87
N GLY A 182 -1.75 2.94 -6.60
CA GLY A 182 -1.37 1.53 -6.60
C GLY A 182 0.06 1.33 -7.10
N LEU A 183 0.78 0.39 -6.51
CA LEU A 183 2.12 0.00 -6.95
C LEU A 183 2.04 -0.85 -8.24
N PRO A 184 3.07 -0.80 -9.11
CA PRO A 184 3.23 -1.79 -10.18
C PRO A 184 3.18 -3.22 -9.64
N ALA A 185 2.66 -4.16 -10.43
CA ALA A 185 2.52 -5.56 -9.99
C ALA A 185 3.86 -6.22 -9.61
N SER A 186 4.98 -5.78 -10.20
CA SER A 186 6.33 -6.19 -9.80
C SER A 186 6.73 -5.74 -8.40
N GLU A 187 6.10 -4.68 -7.88
CA GLU A 187 6.39 -4.10 -6.57
C GLU A 187 5.40 -4.56 -5.49
N ALA A 188 4.13 -4.74 -5.85
CA ALA A 188 3.14 -5.29 -4.95
C ALA A 188 2.02 -5.98 -5.73
N PHE A 189 1.67 -7.19 -5.30
CA PHE A 189 0.56 -7.95 -5.83
C PHE A 189 -0.50 -8.17 -4.75
N TYR A 190 -1.76 -8.07 -5.13
CA TYR A 190 -2.88 -8.09 -4.20
C TYR A 190 -3.85 -9.21 -4.53
N LEU A 191 -4.15 -10.05 -3.56
CA LEU A 191 -5.13 -11.14 -3.68
C LEU A 191 -6.27 -10.89 -2.69
N GLY A 192 -7.45 -10.57 -3.22
CA GLY A 192 -8.67 -10.51 -2.42
C GLY A 192 -9.18 -11.92 -2.13
N VAL A 193 -9.56 -12.17 -0.89
CA VAL A 193 -10.24 -13.40 -0.47
C VAL A 193 -11.56 -13.02 0.18
N ASP A 194 -12.64 -13.38 -0.45
CA ASP A 194 -13.99 -13.28 0.10
C ASP A 194 -14.50 -14.70 0.37
N PRO A 195 -14.41 -15.20 1.60
CA PRO A 195 -14.76 -16.58 1.88
C PRO A 195 -16.28 -16.84 1.95
N GLY A 196 -17.10 -15.76 2.07
CA GLY A 196 -18.53 -15.91 2.30
C GLY A 196 -18.88 -16.64 3.61
N MET A 197 -17.95 -16.64 4.57
CA MET A 197 -18.09 -17.33 5.85
C MET A 197 -18.48 -16.37 6.98
N PRO A 198 -19.23 -16.82 8.00
CA PRO A 198 -19.52 -16.00 9.18
C PRO A 198 -18.24 -15.72 9.96
N PRO A 199 -18.25 -14.73 10.89
CA PRO A 199 -17.19 -14.60 11.89
C PRO A 199 -16.99 -15.91 12.64
N GLY A 200 -15.75 -16.33 12.85
CA GLY A 200 -15.45 -17.65 13.43
C GLY A 200 -13.95 -17.91 13.53
N GLU A 201 -13.62 -19.16 13.87
CA GLU A 201 -12.24 -19.61 14.03
C GLU A 201 -11.77 -20.28 12.74
N TYR A 202 -10.81 -19.61 12.05
CA TYR A 202 -10.20 -20.11 10.82
C TYR A 202 -8.70 -19.89 10.85
N GLU A 203 -7.97 -20.54 9.96
CA GLU A 203 -6.54 -20.33 9.81
C GLU A 203 -6.06 -20.46 8.37
N MET A 204 -4.96 -19.75 8.08
CA MET A 204 -4.15 -19.88 6.87
C MET A 204 -2.68 -19.97 7.27
N THR A 205 -1.97 -21.02 6.84
CA THR A 205 -0.55 -21.19 7.16
C THR A 205 0.32 -20.88 5.95
N PHE A 206 1.07 -19.81 6.03
CA PHE A 206 1.98 -19.34 4.98
C PHE A 206 3.39 -19.90 5.20
N LYS A 207 3.92 -20.56 4.18
CA LYS A 207 5.28 -21.08 4.16
C LYS A 207 5.91 -20.82 2.81
N ASP A 208 7.18 -20.46 2.80
CA ASP A 208 7.98 -20.26 1.58
C ASP A 208 7.27 -19.39 0.52
N VAL A 209 6.59 -18.31 0.96
CA VAL A 209 5.91 -17.39 0.06
C VAL A 209 6.94 -16.73 -0.85
N PRO A 210 6.78 -16.80 -2.19
CA PRO A 210 7.81 -16.34 -3.13
C PRO A 210 7.78 -14.81 -3.32
N VAL A 211 8.17 -14.07 -2.28
CA VAL A 211 8.37 -12.62 -2.28
C VAL A 211 9.82 -12.29 -1.90
N ASP A 212 10.34 -11.16 -2.39
CA ASP A 212 11.67 -10.66 -2.03
C ASP A 212 11.64 -9.68 -0.86
N ALA A 213 10.45 -9.16 -0.50
CA ALA A 213 10.28 -8.30 0.66
C ALA A 213 9.45 -9.00 1.75
N PHE A 214 8.16 -8.77 1.80
CA PHE A 214 7.29 -9.36 2.81
C PHE A 214 5.88 -9.59 2.26
N TRP A 215 5.06 -10.32 3.01
CA TRP A 215 3.65 -10.44 2.76
C TRP A 215 2.84 -10.06 4.01
N SER A 216 1.60 -9.66 3.80
CA SER A 216 0.65 -9.40 4.87
C SER A 216 -0.76 -9.88 4.54
N VAL A 217 -1.54 -10.11 5.58
CA VAL A 217 -2.99 -10.37 5.51
C VAL A 217 -3.68 -9.32 6.36
N SER A 218 -4.64 -8.60 5.79
CA SER A 218 -5.48 -7.65 6.51
C SER A 218 -6.95 -8.00 6.32
N VAL A 219 -7.76 -7.90 7.38
CA VAL A 219 -9.20 -8.19 7.36
C VAL A 219 -9.99 -6.89 7.33
N TYR A 220 -11.08 -6.90 6.58
CA TYR A 220 -12.02 -5.78 6.43
C TYR A 220 -13.45 -6.29 6.56
N ASN A 221 -14.39 -5.39 6.85
CA ASN A 221 -15.81 -5.66 6.81
C ASN A 221 -16.33 -5.76 5.37
N ALA A 222 -17.64 -5.96 5.20
CA ALA A 222 -18.28 -6.12 3.88
C ALA A 222 -18.04 -4.93 2.94
N GLU A 223 -17.93 -3.71 3.48
CA GLU A 223 -17.70 -2.49 2.73
C GLU A 223 -16.22 -2.25 2.40
N GLY A 224 -15.31 -3.04 2.96
CA GLY A 224 -13.86 -2.95 2.74
C GLY A 224 -13.13 -2.04 3.73
N PHE A 225 -13.74 -1.70 4.86
CA PHE A 225 -13.13 -0.91 5.92
C PHE A 225 -12.66 -1.80 7.09
N PHE A 226 -11.64 -1.35 7.80
CA PHE A 226 -11.33 -1.93 9.12
C PHE A 226 -12.49 -1.67 10.08
N GLU A 227 -12.81 -2.64 10.90
CA GLU A 227 -13.79 -2.50 11.96
C GLU A 227 -13.11 -2.52 13.33
N ALA A 228 -13.38 -1.49 14.15
CA ALA A 228 -12.72 -1.32 15.44
C ALA A 228 -12.94 -2.54 16.33
N ASN A 229 -11.87 -3.04 16.94
CA ASN A 229 -11.93 -4.07 17.96
C ASN A 229 -10.98 -3.72 19.12
N PRO A 230 -11.32 -4.14 20.37
CA PRO A 230 -10.58 -3.73 21.56
C PRO A 230 -9.10 -4.12 21.56
N GLU A 231 -8.74 -5.21 20.89
CA GLU A 231 -7.39 -5.75 20.84
C GLU A 231 -6.53 -5.16 19.71
N ASN A 232 -7.11 -4.32 18.84
CA ASN A 232 -6.45 -3.74 17.67
C ASN A 232 -5.85 -4.77 16.70
N LEU A 233 -6.53 -5.90 16.51
CA LEU A 233 -6.09 -7.04 15.70
C LEU A 233 -6.65 -6.93 14.27
N TYR A 234 -5.95 -6.25 13.37
CA TYR A 234 -6.41 -5.94 12.00
C TYR A 234 -5.60 -6.64 10.91
N SER A 235 -4.33 -6.91 11.17
CA SER A 235 -3.41 -7.49 10.18
C SER A 235 -2.31 -8.32 10.82
N VAL A 236 -1.74 -9.22 10.02
CA VAL A 236 -0.54 -10.02 10.34
C VAL A 236 0.36 -9.99 9.12
N ASN A 237 1.67 -9.84 9.34
CA ASN A 237 2.65 -9.90 8.27
C ASN A 237 3.81 -10.88 8.58
N SER A 238 4.61 -11.19 7.56
CA SER A 238 5.70 -12.16 7.65
C SER A 238 6.90 -11.70 8.48
N ILE A 239 6.99 -10.41 8.80
CA ILE A 239 8.11 -9.81 9.54
C ILE A 239 7.83 -9.83 11.04
N THR A 240 6.65 -9.31 11.44
CA THR A 240 6.24 -9.19 12.85
C THR A 240 5.48 -10.42 13.36
N GLY A 241 4.96 -11.25 12.45
CA GLY A 241 4.22 -12.45 12.79
C GLY A 241 5.08 -13.51 13.49
N ALA A 242 4.54 -14.12 14.55
CA ALA A 242 5.18 -15.22 15.26
C ALA A 242 5.32 -16.44 14.34
N LYS A 243 6.53 -16.96 14.24
CA LYS A 243 6.86 -18.12 13.38
C LYS A 243 6.65 -19.44 14.13
N ASN A 244 6.12 -20.41 13.42
CA ASN A 244 6.09 -21.81 13.86
C ASN A 244 7.50 -22.42 13.86
N ALA A 245 7.66 -23.61 14.46
CA ALA A 245 8.95 -24.30 14.55
C ALA A 245 9.59 -24.62 13.18
N ASP A 246 8.79 -24.73 12.14
CA ASP A 246 9.21 -24.99 10.75
C ASP A 246 9.40 -23.70 9.91
N GLY A 247 9.34 -22.52 10.56
CA GLY A 247 9.50 -21.22 9.93
C GLY A 247 8.24 -20.67 9.25
N SER A 248 7.14 -21.43 9.17
CA SER A 248 5.87 -20.94 8.66
C SER A 248 5.21 -19.94 9.62
N VAL A 249 4.24 -19.15 9.11
CA VAL A 249 3.41 -18.24 9.91
C VAL A 249 1.96 -18.65 9.73
N THR A 250 1.30 -19.02 10.81
CA THR A 250 -0.13 -19.29 10.81
C THR A 250 -0.88 -18.02 11.19
N VAL A 251 -1.66 -17.47 10.27
CA VAL A 251 -2.62 -16.39 10.50
C VAL A 251 -3.90 -17.03 11.03
N ARG A 252 -4.38 -16.55 12.18
CA ARG A 252 -5.62 -17.00 12.82
C ARG A 252 -6.68 -15.94 12.74
N PHE A 253 -7.79 -16.28 12.12
CA PHE A 253 -8.98 -15.46 12.06
C PHE A 253 -9.89 -15.86 13.21
N THR A 254 -10.37 -14.92 13.98
CA THR A 254 -11.17 -15.19 15.18
C THR A 254 -12.37 -14.25 15.27
N ALA A 255 -13.50 -14.75 15.76
CA ALA A 255 -14.64 -13.90 16.12
C ALA A 255 -14.45 -13.22 17.48
N ASP A 256 -13.60 -13.78 18.34
CA ASP A 256 -13.30 -13.28 19.69
C ASP A 256 -11.82 -12.86 19.77
N GLY A 257 -11.58 -11.55 19.81
CA GLY A 257 -10.24 -10.99 19.97
C GLY A 257 -9.56 -11.39 21.27
N ALA A 258 -10.28 -11.76 22.31
CA ALA A 258 -9.73 -12.24 23.58
C ALA A 258 -9.27 -13.70 23.54
N ALA A 259 -9.59 -14.48 22.47
CA ALA A 259 -9.13 -15.84 22.30
C ALA A 259 -7.59 -15.92 22.38
N PRO A 260 -7.01 -16.97 22.99
CA PRO A 260 -5.54 -17.07 23.13
C PRO A 260 -4.86 -17.39 21.80
N GLY A 261 -3.61 -16.95 21.65
CA GLY A 261 -2.75 -17.31 20.51
C GLY A 261 -2.10 -16.10 19.82
N ALA A 262 -1.05 -16.37 19.06
CA ALA A 262 -0.36 -15.38 18.24
C ALA A 262 -1.02 -15.24 16.85
N ASN A 263 -0.68 -14.16 16.14
CA ASN A 263 -1.07 -13.90 14.75
C ASN A 263 -2.58 -13.89 14.52
N ARG A 264 -3.34 -13.31 15.45
CA ARG A 264 -4.81 -13.24 15.36
C ARG A 264 -5.25 -11.99 14.61
N ILE A 265 -6.37 -12.13 13.90
CA ILE A 265 -7.09 -11.02 13.27
C ILE A 265 -8.58 -11.23 13.57
N VAL A 266 -9.25 -10.19 14.07
CA VAL A 266 -10.68 -10.25 14.34
C VAL A 266 -11.47 -10.17 13.03
N THR A 267 -12.47 -11.07 12.89
CA THR A 267 -13.35 -11.11 11.72
C THR A 267 -14.70 -10.47 12.04
N PRO A 268 -15.03 -9.33 11.44
CA PRO A 268 -16.35 -8.72 11.55
C PRO A 268 -17.39 -9.44 10.70
N GLN A 269 -18.66 -9.07 10.82
CA GLN A 269 -19.72 -9.60 9.96
C GLN A 269 -19.46 -9.27 8.49
N GLY A 270 -19.62 -10.27 7.59
CA GLY A 270 -19.38 -10.11 6.16
C GLY A 270 -17.91 -9.86 5.80
N TRP A 271 -16.99 -10.34 6.64
CA TRP A 271 -15.58 -10.11 6.47
C TRP A 271 -15.01 -10.65 5.16
N ASN A 272 -14.01 -9.94 4.69
CA ASN A 272 -13.11 -10.37 3.63
C ASN A 272 -11.68 -10.02 3.99
N CYS A 273 -10.70 -10.59 3.32
CA CYS A 273 -9.31 -10.21 3.57
C CYS A 273 -8.57 -9.90 2.27
N LEU A 274 -7.49 -9.14 2.42
CA LEU A 274 -6.55 -8.84 1.35
C LEU A 274 -5.17 -9.37 1.74
N ILE A 275 -4.64 -10.24 0.89
CA ILE A 275 -3.26 -10.70 0.97
C ILE A 275 -2.42 -9.76 0.10
N ARG A 276 -1.44 -9.09 0.70
CA ARG A 276 -0.48 -8.23 0.01
C ARG A 276 0.87 -8.95 -0.07
N LEU A 277 1.44 -8.96 -1.27
CA LEU A 277 2.68 -9.64 -1.60
C LEU A 277 3.65 -8.60 -2.17
N TYR A 278 4.62 -8.16 -1.36
CA TYR A 278 5.55 -7.11 -1.73
C TYR A 278 6.80 -7.67 -2.38
N ARG A 279 7.20 -7.11 -3.54
CA ARG A 279 8.23 -7.60 -4.45
C ARG A 279 8.00 -9.08 -4.79
N PRO A 280 6.84 -9.40 -5.40
CA PRO A 280 6.48 -10.78 -5.73
C PRO A 280 7.40 -11.33 -6.80
N ARG A 281 7.80 -12.60 -6.65
CA ARG A 281 8.56 -13.33 -7.68
C ARG A 281 7.64 -13.84 -8.79
N ALA A 282 8.24 -14.26 -9.90
CA ALA A 282 7.53 -14.75 -11.08
C ALA A 282 6.44 -15.79 -10.76
N ALA A 283 6.66 -16.70 -9.82
CA ALA A 283 5.68 -17.72 -9.46
C ALA A 283 4.32 -17.13 -9.01
N ILE A 284 4.30 -15.93 -8.42
CA ILE A 284 3.07 -15.20 -8.05
C ILE A 284 2.49 -14.54 -9.30
N LEU A 285 3.32 -13.81 -10.05
CA LEU A 285 2.89 -13.02 -11.20
C LEU A 285 2.34 -13.91 -12.33
N ASP A 286 2.90 -15.10 -12.50
CA ASP A 286 2.48 -16.09 -13.49
C ASP A 286 1.31 -16.98 -13.03
N GLY A 287 0.84 -16.78 -11.77
CA GLY A 287 -0.26 -17.55 -11.20
C GLY A 287 0.07 -19.00 -10.86
N VAL A 288 1.36 -19.35 -10.78
CA VAL A 288 1.81 -20.70 -10.39
C VAL A 288 1.69 -20.90 -8.88
N TRP A 289 1.95 -19.85 -8.10
CA TRP A 289 1.75 -19.86 -6.66
C TRP A 289 0.32 -19.42 -6.33
N ALA A 290 -0.31 -20.12 -5.41
CA ALA A 290 -1.60 -19.76 -4.84
C ALA A 290 -1.48 -19.61 -3.32
N PRO A 291 -2.29 -18.74 -2.69
CA PRO A 291 -2.32 -18.63 -1.24
C PRO A 291 -2.77 -19.94 -0.59
N PRO A 292 -2.33 -20.22 0.65
CA PRO A 292 -2.81 -21.39 1.38
C PRO A 292 -4.34 -21.34 1.55
N PRO A 293 -5.02 -22.49 1.61
CA PRO A 293 -6.45 -22.53 1.83
C PRO A 293 -6.81 -21.98 3.22
N LEU A 294 -7.96 -21.31 3.30
CA LEU A 294 -8.59 -20.97 4.56
C LEU A 294 -9.28 -22.21 5.11
N THR A 295 -8.92 -22.66 6.32
CA THR A 295 -9.46 -23.85 6.97
C THR A 295 -10.15 -23.47 8.27
N ALA A 296 -11.32 -24.07 8.54
CA ALA A 296 -11.98 -23.92 9.83
C ALA A 296 -11.20 -24.68 10.92
N VAL A 297 -11.07 -24.06 12.08
CA VAL A 297 -10.48 -24.71 13.26
C VAL A 297 -11.60 -25.42 14.02
N GLU A 298 -11.49 -26.76 14.16
CA GLU A 298 -12.44 -27.53 14.97
C GLU A 298 -12.31 -27.10 16.44
N GLN A 299 -13.42 -26.67 17.02
CA GLN A 299 -13.49 -26.46 18.48
C GLN A 299 -13.52 -27.83 19.17
N ASN A 300 -12.44 -28.16 19.85
CA ASN A 300 -12.38 -29.35 20.73
C ASN A 300 -13.10 -29.10 22.05
#